data_3241ec1ebb50ae4276d1753faf52eafb
#
_entry.id   3241ec1ebb50ae4276d1753faf52eafb
#
_cell.length_a   1.000
_cell.length_b   1.000
_cell.length_c   1.000
_cell.angle_alpha   90.00
_cell.angle_beta   90.00
_cell.angle_gamma   90.00
#
_symmetry.space_group_name_H-M   'P 1'
#
loop_
_entity.id
_entity.type
_entity.pdbx_description
1 polymer ?
#
loop_
_entity_poly.entity_id
_entity_poly.type
_entity_poly.pdbx_seq_one_letter_code
_entity_poly.pdbx_strand_id
1 'polypeptide(L)'
;MAVNPHPRKVAPALGRRGRLELDEVLATLIADGLLSAEDAKRVRGSDRSGKSALELHPLVLIGTAKVPDQRNPGKPLSVESLTVWLAEKADLPYLKIDPMKIDAGAVTQAVSHAYAQRHRILPVAVDGNAVTFATAEPFDTHWAADLAQMIRREVKLVVANPLDVNRYLLEFYGVQRSIALARDAKQEDYDAGKILNFEQLLELGKGGEIGADDRHVVHIVDWLLQYAFDQRASDIHLEPRREAGQIRFRIDGILHKVFELPPPVMTAVTARVKILSRLDIAEKRRPQDGRIKTRSAGGREVELRISVMPTAFGEKVVMRIFDPDIVVKAFAQLGFSPDEEKSWRSMVERPHGIVLVTGPTGSGKTTTLYSTLKHLATPDLNVCTVEDPIEMVSAELNQSQVQPAIDFDFAAGVRTLLRQDPDIIMVGEIRDLETAQMAVQASLTGHLVLSTLHTNDAPSAVTRLLDLGAPHYLIQSTLAGVVAQRLVRTLCPHCKVEGTVDVDAWRALTHGWNLAPPERVFVPTGCLECRNTGYLGRTGIYEMMAISAALRAMISPQLDLAAFNACALSEGMRPLRISASAQVARGITTIEEVMGVLPAE
;
A
#
# COMPACT_ATOMS: atom_id res chain seq x y z
N MET A 1 -31.18 36.71 46.74
CA MET A 1 -31.73 35.44 46.20
C MET A 1 -30.56 34.60 45.71
N ALA A 2 -30.20 33.59 46.47
CA ALA A 2 -29.07 32.70 46.16
C ALA A 2 -29.51 31.65 45.15
N VAL A 3 -28.79 31.56 44.04
CA VAL A 3 -29.00 30.50 43.05
C VAL A 3 -28.29 29.26 43.54
N ASN A 4 -29.08 28.21 43.80
CA ASN A 4 -28.60 26.86 44.18
C ASN A 4 -27.76 26.25 43.04
N PRO A 5 -26.53 25.80 43.26
CA PRO A 5 -25.82 25.03 42.26
C PRO A 5 -26.39 23.61 42.21
N HIS A 6 -26.86 23.19 41.04
CA HIS A 6 -27.21 21.79 40.79
C HIS A 6 -26.03 20.88 41.15
N PRO A 7 -26.29 19.73 41.84
CA PRO A 7 -25.21 18.78 42.14
C PRO A 7 -24.66 18.22 40.83
N ARG A 8 -23.37 18.44 40.55
CA ARG A 8 -22.65 17.71 39.53
C ARG A 8 -22.79 16.22 39.83
N LYS A 9 -23.47 15.50 38.95
CA LYS A 9 -23.49 14.03 38.98
C LYS A 9 -22.03 13.58 38.92
N VAL A 10 -21.54 13.00 40.01
CA VAL A 10 -20.23 12.35 40.06
C VAL A 10 -20.25 11.25 38.99
N ALA A 11 -19.39 11.37 37.96
CA ALA A 11 -19.27 10.34 36.95
C ALA A 11 -18.86 9.01 37.61
N PRO A 12 -19.46 7.87 37.25
CA PRO A 12 -19.06 6.60 37.80
C PRO A 12 -17.57 6.37 37.50
N ALA A 13 -16.79 6.03 38.52
CA ALA A 13 -15.36 5.76 38.34
C ALA A 13 -15.20 4.46 37.53
N LEU A 14 -14.50 4.54 36.40
CA LEU A 14 -14.15 3.41 35.57
C LEU A 14 -13.16 2.48 36.32
N GLY A 15 -13.29 1.17 36.10
CA GLY A 15 -12.30 0.19 36.54
C GLY A 15 -12.17 -0.01 38.02
N ARG A 16 -13.24 0.20 38.81
CA ARG A 16 -13.23 0.01 40.27
C ARG A 16 -12.73 -1.36 40.72
N ARG A 17 -12.84 -2.39 39.87
CA ARG A 17 -12.39 -3.77 40.11
C ARG A 17 -11.18 -4.19 39.30
N GLY A 18 -10.44 -3.22 38.72
CA GLY A 18 -9.28 -3.46 37.90
C GLY A 18 -9.61 -3.65 36.41
N ARG A 19 -10.66 -4.41 36.05
CA ARG A 19 -11.09 -4.62 34.66
C ARG A 19 -12.31 -3.77 34.33
N LEU A 20 -12.42 -3.42 33.03
CA LEU A 20 -13.56 -2.66 32.51
C LEU A 20 -14.84 -3.50 32.52
N GLU A 21 -15.89 -2.98 33.15
CA GLU A 21 -17.23 -3.55 33.11
C GLU A 21 -18.09 -2.78 32.10
N LEU A 22 -18.90 -3.48 31.28
CA LEU A 22 -19.69 -2.85 30.21
C LEU A 22 -20.60 -1.74 30.75
N ASP A 23 -21.25 -1.97 31.90
CA ASP A 23 -22.18 -1.01 32.48
C ASP A 23 -21.49 0.27 32.97
N GLU A 24 -20.27 0.16 33.51
CA GLU A 24 -19.45 1.33 33.87
C GLU A 24 -19.02 2.14 32.64
N VAL A 25 -18.59 1.45 31.58
CA VAL A 25 -18.18 2.09 30.31
C VAL A 25 -19.37 2.80 29.67
N LEU A 26 -20.53 2.13 29.56
CA LEU A 26 -21.74 2.74 28.98
C LEU A 26 -22.19 3.97 29.77
N ALA A 27 -22.21 3.87 31.12
CA ALA A 27 -22.60 4.99 31.98
C ALA A 27 -21.65 6.19 31.81
N THR A 28 -20.35 5.96 31.68
CA THR A 28 -19.36 7.00 31.51
C THR A 28 -19.46 7.65 30.12
N LEU A 29 -19.68 6.85 29.03
CA LEU A 29 -19.89 7.37 27.69
C LEU A 29 -21.14 8.25 27.58
N ILE A 30 -22.23 7.88 28.31
CA ILE A 30 -23.43 8.73 28.38
C ILE A 30 -23.12 10.03 29.13
N ALA A 31 -22.41 9.96 30.26
CA ALA A 31 -22.04 11.14 31.02
C ALA A 31 -21.14 12.11 30.22
N ASP A 32 -20.28 11.56 29.36
CA ASP A 32 -19.41 12.33 28.47
C ASP A 32 -20.12 12.81 27.19
N GLY A 33 -21.38 12.44 26.95
CA GLY A 33 -22.14 12.86 25.77
C GLY A 33 -21.72 12.21 24.46
N LEU A 34 -21.08 11.05 24.52
CA LEU A 34 -20.67 10.25 23.36
C LEU A 34 -21.74 9.24 22.92
N LEU A 35 -22.59 8.79 23.85
CA LEU A 35 -23.58 7.75 23.62
C LEU A 35 -24.95 8.16 24.18
N SER A 36 -26.01 7.83 23.43
CA SER A 36 -27.37 8.01 23.94
C SER A 36 -27.80 6.91 24.92
N ALA A 37 -28.74 7.21 25.83
CA ALA A 37 -29.28 6.21 26.76
C ALA A 37 -30.03 5.07 26.04
N GLU A 38 -30.60 5.35 24.87
CA GLU A 38 -31.30 4.38 24.02
C GLU A 38 -30.33 3.41 23.37
N ASP A 39 -29.25 3.94 22.78
CA ASP A 39 -28.19 3.11 22.19
C ASP A 39 -27.47 2.25 23.23
N ALA A 40 -27.27 2.78 24.44
CA ALA A 40 -26.73 1.99 25.55
C ALA A 40 -27.62 0.79 25.92
N LYS A 41 -28.96 0.95 25.90
CA LYS A 41 -29.90 -0.19 26.09
C LYS A 41 -29.77 -1.21 24.97
N ARG A 42 -29.61 -0.77 23.73
CA ARG A 42 -29.42 -1.65 22.56
C ARG A 42 -28.12 -2.49 22.69
N VAL A 43 -27.03 -1.88 23.14
CA VAL A 43 -25.76 -2.60 23.37
C VAL A 43 -25.88 -3.60 24.50
N ARG A 44 -26.59 -3.26 25.62
CA ARG A 44 -26.85 -4.19 26.72
C ARG A 44 -27.66 -5.41 26.32
N GLY A 45 -28.62 -5.24 25.40
CA GLY A 45 -29.49 -6.30 24.88
C GLY A 45 -28.85 -7.17 23.81
N SER A 46 -27.61 -6.90 23.38
CA SER A 46 -26.93 -7.71 22.35
C SER A 46 -26.70 -9.14 22.83
N ASP A 47 -26.90 -10.11 21.93
CA ASP A 47 -26.63 -11.53 22.21
C ASP A 47 -25.12 -11.74 22.47
N ARG A 48 -24.83 -12.40 23.60
CA ARG A 48 -23.47 -12.67 24.07
C ARG A 48 -23.14 -14.17 24.09
N SER A 49 -24.09 -15.02 23.70
CA SER A 49 -23.90 -16.47 23.69
C SER A 49 -22.84 -16.88 22.67
N GLY A 50 -21.92 -17.72 23.06
CA GLY A 50 -20.84 -18.23 22.19
C GLY A 50 -19.70 -17.25 21.87
N LYS A 51 -19.69 -16.03 22.44
CA LYS A 51 -18.62 -15.06 22.23
C LYS A 51 -17.39 -15.34 23.06
N SER A 52 -16.22 -15.11 22.51
CA SER A 52 -14.93 -15.21 23.21
C SER A 52 -14.77 -14.08 24.24
N ALA A 53 -13.82 -14.27 25.17
CA ALA A 53 -13.53 -13.24 26.19
C ALA A 53 -13.05 -11.90 25.58
N LEU A 54 -12.49 -11.91 24.38
CA LEU A 54 -12.10 -10.71 23.63
C LEU A 54 -13.32 -10.01 23.03
N GLU A 55 -14.25 -10.77 22.44
CA GLU A 55 -15.49 -10.23 21.86
C GLU A 55 -16.44 -9.69 22.93
N LEU A 56 -16.28 -10.11 24.17
CA LEU A 56 -17.01 -9.58 25.34
C LEU A 56 -16.35 -8.33 25.94
N HIS A 57 -15.18 -7.92 25.46
CA HIS A 57 -14.55 -6.68 25.94
C HIS A 57 -15.47 -5.47 25.67
N PRO A 58 -15.72 -4.58 26.65
CA PRO A 58 -16.69 -3.49 26.54
C PRO A 58 -16.51 -2.64 25.29
N LEU A 59 -15.27 -2.24 24.95
CA LEU A 59 -15.00 -1.42 23.77
C LEU A 59 -15.31 -2.16 22.47
N VAL A 60 -15.07 -3.48 22.41
CA VAL A 60 -15.37 -4.30 21.23
C VAL A 60 -16.88 -4.46 21.06
N LEU A 61 -17.62 -4.73 22.15
CA LEU A 61 -19.09 -4.84 22.11
C LEU A 61 -19.74 -3.54 21.60
N ILE A 62 -19.29 -2.39 22.10
CA ILE A 62 -19.83 -1.08 21.69
C ILE A 62 -19.46 -0.77 20.24
N GLY A 63 -18.19 -0.96 19.85
CA GLY A 63 -17.71 -0.68 18.50
C GLY A 63 -18.36 -1.55 17.42
N THR A 64 -18.62 -2.85 17.73
CA THR A 64 -19.32 -3.76 16.80
C THR A 64 -20.82 -3.46 16.66
N ALA A 65 -21.43 -2.84 17.67
CA ALA A 65 -22.83 -2.42 17.63
C ALA A 65 -23.09 -1.23 16.69
N LYS A 66 -22.04 -0.58 16.16
CA LYS A 66 -22.08 0.54 15.22
C LYS A 66 -23.03 1.67 15.67
N VAL A 67 -23.02 1.98 16.95
CA VAL A 67 -23.85 3.05 17.52
C VAL A 67 -23.29 4.43 17.10
N PRO A 68 -24.15 5.44 16.81
CA PRO A 68 -23.72 6.76 16.39
C PRO A 68 -22.94 7.49 17.49
N ASP A 69 -21.88 8.21 17.11
CA ASP A 69 -21.20 9.14 17.99
C ASP A 69 -22.01 10.44 18.11
N GLN A 70 -22.49 10.75 19.31
CA GLN A 70 -23.30 11.93 19.55
C GLN A 70 -22.53 13.25 19.38
N ARG A 71 -21.20 13.23 19.48
CA ARG A 71 -20.33 14.40 19.23
C ARG A 71 -20.02 14.62 17.76
N ASN A 72 -20.06 13.53 16.94
CA ASN A 72 -19.77 13.55 15.51
C ASN A 72 -20.91 12.89 14.73
N PRO A 73 -22.05 13.55 14.54
CA PRO A 73 -23.19 12.99 13.82
C PRO A 73 -22.79 12.54 12.41
N GLY A 74 -23.04 11.25 12.10
CA GLY A 74 -22.68 10.64 10.82
C GLY A 74 -21.49 9.67 10.88
N LYS A 75 -20.78 9.56 12.02
CA LYS A 75 -19.77 8.53 12.25
C LYS A 75 -20.20 7.60 13.40
N PRO A 76 -20.07 6.27 13.24
CA PRO A 76 -20.30 5.37 14.37
C PRO A 76 -19.12 5.40 15.34
N LEU A 77 -19.38 5.13 16.61
CA LEU A 77 -18.34 4.87 17.60
C LEU A 77 -17.56 3.60 17.20
N SER A 78 -16.29 3.77 16.88
CA SER A 78 -15.38 2.66 16.54
C SER A 78 -14.63 2.18 17.79
N VAL A 79 -14.11 0.94 17.76
CA VAL A 79 -13.22 0.45 18.84
C VAL A 79 -12.04 1.37 19.04
N GLU A 80 -11.52 1.93 17.95
CA GLU A 80 -10.39 2.86 17.95
C GLU A 80 -10.72 4.17 18.67
N SER A 81 -11.85 4.83 18.32
CA SER A 81 -12.28 6.07 18.98
C SER A 81 -12.56 5.86 20.47
N LEU A 82 -13.11 4.69 20.83
CA LEU A 82 -13.34 4.30 22.22
C LEU A 82 -12.02 4.05 22.97
N THR A 83 -10.99 3.54 22.29
CA THR A 83 -9.68 3.32 22.90
C THR A 83 -8.96 4.64 23.18
N VAL A 84 -9.05 5.60 22.27
CA VAL A 84 -8.51 6.97 22.49
C VAL A 84 -9.22 7.61 23.70
N TRP A 85 -10.56 7.56 23.74
CA TRP A 85 -11.33 8.03 24.89
C TRP A 85 -10.91 7.35 26.20
N LEU A 86 -10.66 6.03 26.18
CA LEU A 86 -10.20 5.29 27.35
C LEU A 86 -8.82 5.74 27.83
N ALA A 87 -7.90 6.02 26.90
CA ALA A 87 -6.56 6.53 27.20
C ALA A 87 -6.63 7.89 27.91
N GLU A 88 -7.50 8.80 27.43
CA GLU A 88 -7.77 10.09 28.08
C GLU A 88 -8.32 9.90 29.51
N LYS A 89 -9.23 8.93 29.73
CA LYS A 89 -9.80 8.64 31.06
C LYS A 89 -8.81 8.02 32.03
N ALA A 90 -7.84 7.28 31.52
CA ALA A 90 -6.80 6.65 32.31
C ALA A 90 -5.58 7.56 32.56
N ASP A 91 -5.53 8.73 31.94
CA ASP A 91 -4.36 9.64 31.94
C ASP A 91 -3.09 8.92 31.46
N LEU A 92 -3.23 8.07 30.44
CA LEU A 92 -2.15 7.31 29.83
C LEU A 92 -2.03 7.64 28.32
N PRO A 93 -0.82 7.55 27.74
CA PRO A 93 -0.66 7.71 26.31
C PRO A 93 -1.43 6.65 25.52
N TYR A 94 -2.14 7.08 24.48
CA TYR A 94 -2.71 6.18 23.49
C TYR A 94 -1.61 5.72 22.52
N LEU A 95 -1.57 4.42 22.22
CA LEU A 95 -0.69 3.84 21.21
C LEU A 95 -1.52 3.03 20.20
N LYS A 96 -1.50 3.44 18.94
CA LYS A 96 -1.85 2.54 17.86
C LYS A 96 -0.65 1.65 17.57
N ILE A 97 -0.82 0.35 17.75
CA ILE A 97 0.27 -0.61 17.56
C ILE A 97 0.64 -0.65 16.09
N ASP A 98 1.85 -0.20 15.78
CA ASP A 98 2.47 -0.35 14.46
C ASP A 98 3.56 -1.43 14.56
N PRO A 99 3.29 -2.66 14.10
CA PRO A 99 4.23 -3.75 14.22
C PRO A 99 5.55 -3.51 13.47
N MET A 100 5.57 -2.61 12.48
CA MET A 100 6.78 -2.24 11.76
C MET A 100 7.77 -1.39 12.57
N LYS A 101 7.30 -0.80 13.68
CA LYS A 101 8.13 -0.01 14.60
C LYS A 101 8.55 -0.77 15.84
N ILE A 102 8.01 -1.98 16.02
CA ILE A 102 8.28 -2.81 17.19
C ILE A 102 9.32 -3.86 16.80
N ASP A 103 10.42 -3.87 17.50
CA ASP A 103 11.37 -4.98 17.41
C ASP A 103 10.79 -6.20 18.14
N ALA A 104 10.06 -7.02 17.37
CA ALA A 104 9.39 -8.20 17.88
C ALA A 104 10.37 -9.18 18.57
N GLY A 105 11.64 -9.22 18.12
CA GLY A 105 12.69 -10.01 18.73
C GLY A 105 13.02 -9.53 20.13
N ALA A 106 13.25 -8.24 20.31
CA ALA A 106 13.58 -7.65 21.61
C ALA A 106 12.40 -7.66 22.59
N VAL A 107 11.20 -7.33 22.12
CA VAL A 107 10.03 -7.21 23.02
C VAL A 107 9.54 -8.56 23.52
N THR A 108 9.58 -9.62 22.70
CA THR A 108 9.14 -10.97 23.12
C THR A 108 10.08 -11.64 24.12
N GLN A 109 11.32 -11.15 24.23
CA GLN A 109 12.27 -11.59 25.27
C GLN A 109 11.99 -10.97 26.64
N ALA A 110 11.31 -9.81 26.68
CA ALA A 110 11.08 -9.07 27.92
C ALA A 110 10.15 -9.83 28.89
N VAL A 111 9.20 -10.62 28.37
CA VAL A 111 8.22 -11.36 29.16
C VAL A 111 7.74 -12.61 28.40
N SER A 112 7.42 -13.69 29.11
CA SER A 112 6.93 -14.92 28.48
C SER A 112 5.53 -14.75 27.88
N HIS A 113 5.23 -15.49 26.79
CA HIS A 113 3.91 -15.49 26.16
C HIS A 113 2.78 -15.77 27.16
N ALA A 114 2.96 -16.78 28.02
CA ALA A 114 1.94 -17.15 29.00
C ALA A 114 1.63 -16.03 29.99
N TYR A 115 2.65 -15.25 30.41
CA TYR A 115 2.47 -14.09 31.28
C TYR A 115 1.75 -12.96 30.55
N ALA A 116 2.21 -12.62 29.35
CA ALA A 116 1.63 -11.58 28.52
C ALA A 116 0.15 -11.86 28.17
N GLN A 117 -0.17 -13.12 27.84
CA GLN A 117 -1.52 -13.57 27.55
C GLN A 117 -2.44 -13.54 28.79
N ARG A 118 -1.93 -13.97 29.95
CA ARG A 118 -2.70 -13.97 31.23
C ARG A 118 -3.12 -12.56 31.59
N HIS A 119 -2.24 -11.58 31.46
CA HIS A 119 -2.48 -10.19 31.84
C HIS A 119 -2.99 -9.33 30.67
N ARG A 120 -3.13 -9.88 29.45
CA ARG A 120 -3.57 -9.18 28.22
C ARG A 120 -2.75 -7.94 27.94
N ILE A 121 -1.44 -8.09 28.04
CA ILE A 121 -0.46 -7.03 27.80
C ILE A 121 0.47 -7.41 26.67
N LEU A 122 0.86 -6.42 25.88
CA LEU A 122 1.82 -6.62 24.80
C LEU A 122 3.03 -5.72 25.05
N PRO A 123 4.24 -6.25 25.21
CA PRO A 123 5.44 -5.41 25.23
C PRO A 123 5.64 -4.79 23.83
N VAL A 124 5.83 -3.46 23.76
CA VAL A 124 5.88 -2.71 22.50
C VAL A 124 7.19 -1.95 22.33
N ALA A 125 7.92 -1.68 23.40
CA ALA A 125 9.25 -1.09 23.33
C ALA A 125 10.12 -1.56 24.49
N VAL A 126 11.41 -1.75 24.24
CA VAL A 126 12.41 -2.11 25.23
C VAL A 126 13.55 -1.10 25.13
N ASP A 127 13.67 -0.27 26.15
CA ASP A 127 14.81 0.64 26.33
C ASP A 127 15.77 0.06 27.37
N GLY A 128 16.98 0.60 27.50
CA GLY A 128 17.97 0.10 28.46
C GLY A 128 17.43 -0.04 29.89
N ASN A 129 16.59 0.89 30.35
CA ASN A 129 16.07 0.96 31.71
C ASN A 129 14.56 0.72 31.82
N ALA A 130 13.81 0.67 30.74
CA ALA A 130 12.35 0.59 30.77
C ALA A 130 11.82 -0.39 29.72
N VAL A 131 10.65 -0.98 30.01
CA VAL A 131 9.85 -1.73 29.05
C VAL A 131 8.45 -1.11 28.99
N THR A 132 8.00 -0.77 27.79
CA THR A 132 6.65 -0.23 27.58
C THR A 132 5.69 -1.35 27.19
N PHE A 133 4.56 -1.43 27.89
CA PHE A 133 3.51 -2.41 27.64
C PHE A 133 2.23 -1.72 27.16
N ALA A 134 1.67 -2.22 26.08
CA ALA A 134 0.34 -1.85 25.62
C ALA A 134 -0.72 -2.72 26.29
N THR A 135 -1.79 -2.10 26.78
CA THR A 135 -2.92 -2.76 27.42
C THR A 135 -4.24 -2.11 27.00
N ALA A 136 -5.31 -2.90 26.99
CA ALA A 136 -6.69 -2.42 26.87
C ALA A 136 -7.40 -2.30 28.24
N GLU A 137 -6.72 -2.70 29.33
CA GLU A 137 -7.22 -2.68 30.71
C GLU A 137 -6.34 -1.78 31.59
N PRO A 138 -6.34 -0.44 31.35
CA PRO A 138 -5.38 0.48 31.99
C PRO A 138 -5.52 0.59 33.51
N PHE A 139 -6.64 0.15 34.08
CA PHE A 139 -6.91 0.17 35.51
C PHE A 139 -6.48 -1.12 36.22
N ASP A 140 -6.18 -2.19 35.45
CA ASP A 140 -5.66 -3.46 36.00
C ASP A 140 -4.12 -3.41 36.02
N THR A 141 -3.54 -2.77 37.03
CA THR A 141 -2.09 -2.50 37.14
C THR A 141 -1.39 -3.34 38.21
N HIS A 142 -2.08 -4.26 38.89
CA HIS A 142 -1.51 -5.03 40.00
C HIS A 142 -0.28 -5.88 39.60
N TRP A 143 -0.19 -6.31 38.36
CA TRP A 143 0.93 -7.07 37.80
C TRP A 143 2.18 -6.22 37.55
N ALA A 144 2.04 -4.90 37.40
CA ALA A 144 3.14 -4.04 36.89
C ALA A 144 4.31 -3.93 37.88
N ALA A 145 4.01 -3.83 39.19
CA ALA A 145 5.05 -3.74 40.21
C ALA A 145 5.85 -5.05 40.34
N ASP A 146 5.14 -6.20 40.34
CA ASP A 146 5.78 -7.51 40.40
C ASP A 146 6.64 -7.76 39.14
N LEU A 147 6.12 -7.40 37.99
CA LEU A 147 6.86 -7.51 36.73
C LEU A 147 8.11 -6.62 36.72
N ALA A 148 8.02 -5.37 37.16
CA ALA A 148 9.16 -4.46 37.22
C ALA A 148 10.31 -5.04 38.07
N GLN A 149 10.00 -5.67 39.20
CA GLN A 149 10.98 -6.37 40.04
C GLN A 149 11.59 -7.58 39.33
N MET A 150 10.77 -8.37 38.65
CA MET A 150 11.20 -9.57 37.92
C MET A 150 12.13 -9.26 36.76
N ILE A 151 11.81 -8.25 35.94
CA ILE A 151 12.60 -7.87 34.78
C ILE A 151 13.72 -6.88 35.12
N ARG A 152 13.77 -6.35 36.34
CA ARG A 152 14.71 -5.31 36.82
C ARG A 152 14.75 -4.06 35.94
N ARG A 153 13.57 -3.64 35.46
CA ARG A 153 13.39 -2.46 34.60
C ARG A 153 12.09 -1.75 34.98
N GLU A 154 12.04 -0.46 34.65
CA GLU A 154 10.81 0.33 34.80
C GLU A 154 9.73 -0.21 33.85
N VAL A 155 8.48 -0.34 34.33
CA VAL A 155 7.31 -0.70 33.52
C VAL A 155 6.55 0.57 33.17
N LYS A 156 6.44 0.88 31.88
CA LYS A 156 5.61 1.97 31.34
C LYS A 156 4.38 1.39 30.68
N LEU A 157 3.24 2.08 30.84
CA LEU A 157 1.96 1.64 30.27
C LEU A 157 1.50 2.61 29.19
N VAL A 158 0.92 2.03 28.13
CA VAL A 158 0.19 2.76 27.08
C VAL A 158 -1.11 2.03 26.80
N VAL A 159 -2.14 2.78 26.42
CA VAL A 159 -3.46 2.19 26.09
C VAL A 159 -3.49 1.88 24.60
N ALA A 160 -3.92 0.68 24.23
CA ALA A 160 -4.05 0.26 22.84
C ALA A 160 -5.35 -0.51 22.60
N ASN A 161 -5.74 -0.60 21.34
CA ASN A 161 -6.94 -1.30 20.92
C ASN A 161 -6.91 -2.77 21.35
N PRO A 162 -7.93 -3.28 22.05
CA PRO A 162 -7.97 -4.66 22.55
C PRO A 162 -7.82 -5.72 21.45
N LEU A 163 -8.35 -5.45 20.25
CA LEU A 163 -8.21 -6.34 19.11
C LEU A 163 -6.74 -6.41 18.64
N ASP A 164 -6.08 -5.26 18.58
CA ASP A 164 -4.67 -5.18 18.17
C ASP A 164 -3.73 -5.79 19.22
N VAL A 165 -3.95 -5.52 20.51
CA VAL A 165 -3.17 -6.15 21.58
C VAL A 165 -3.23 -7.67 21.48
N ASN A 166 -4.42 -8.24 21.32
CA ASN A 166 -4.58 -9.69 21.22
C ASN A 166 -3.99 -10.26 19.91
N ARG A 167 -4.21 -9.58 18.80
CA ARG A 167 -3.68 -9.98 17.48
C ARG A 167 -2.16 -10.03 17.50
N TYR A 168 -1.51 -8.93 17.89
CA TYR A 168 -0.05 -8.85 17.84
C TYR A 168 0.62 -9.67 18.95
N LEU A 169 -0.07 -9.94 20.06
CA LEU A 169 0.39 -10.91 21.05
C LEU A 169 0.52 -12.30 20.44
N LEU A 170 -0.49 -12.76 19.70
CA LEU A 170 -0.44 -14.04 19.01
C LEU A 170 0.60 -14.05 17.87
N GLU A 171 0.65 -12.96 17.09
CA GLU A 171 1.56 -12.85 15.94
C GLU A 171 3.04 -12.79 16.36
N PHE A 172 3.42 -11.91 17.28
CA PHE A 172 4.83 -11.74 17.67
C PHE A 172 5.38 -12.99 18.33
N TYR A 173 4.66 -13.54 19.30
CA TYR A 173 5.10 -14.76 19.95
C TYR A 173 4.98 -16.00 19.06
N GLY A 174 3.98 -16.06 18.17
CA GLY A 174 3.80 -17.14 17.19
C GLY A 174 4.94 -17.18 16.18
N VAL A 175 5.28 -16.03 15.58
CA VAL A 175 6.38 -15.90 14.61
C VAL A 175 7.73 -16.20 15.26
N GLN A 176 7.99 -15.64 16.45
CA GLN A 176 9.24 -15.93 17.18
C GLN A 176 9.37 -17.42 17.52
N ARG A 177 8.29 -18.04 17.95
CA ARG A 177 8.26 -19.48 18.18
C ARG A 177 8.54 -20.27 16.91
N SER A 178 7.95 -19.86 15.78
CA SER A 178 8.18 -20.53 14.48
C SER A 178 9.62 -20.35 14.00
N ILE A 179 10.20 -19.16 14.17
CA ILE A 179 11.61 -18.90 13.85
C ILE A 179 12.53 -19.75 14.75
N ALA A 180 12.21 -19.87 16.03
CA ALA A 180 12.94 -20.68 16.97
C ALA A 180 12.91 -22.15 16.59
N LEU A 181 11.74 -22.69 16.32
CA LEU A 181 11.53 -24.11 15.97
C LEU A 181 12.09 -24.45 14.57
N ALA A 182 12.05 -23.51 13.62
CA ALA A 182 12.71 -23.69 12.33
C ALA A 182 14.24 -23.77 12.45
N ARG A 183 14.84 -23.25 13.51
CA ARG A 183 16.28 -23.44 13.83
C ARG A 183 16.59 -24.84 14.38
N ASP A 184 15.63 -25.44 15.10
CA ASP A 184 15.85 -26.66 15.92
C ASP A 184 15.44 -27.95 15.21
N ALA A 185 15.02 -27.91 13.94
CA ALA A 185 14.45 -29.02 13.16
C ALA A 185 15.39 -30.24 12.93
N LYS A 186 16.26 -30.54 13.88
CA LYS A 186 17.16 -31.71 13.87
C LYS A 186 16.95 -32.68 15.04
N GLN A 187 15.95 -32.55 15.86
CA GLN A 187 15.72 -33.53 16.89
C GLN A 187 14.29 -34.10 16.84
N GLU A 188 14.26 -35.40 16.66
CA GLU A 188 13.13 -36.28 16.66
C GLU A 188 12.26 -36.08 17.93
N ASP A 189 10.96 -36.26 17.74
CA ASP A 189 9.94 -36.48 18.76
C ASP A 189 10.08 -35.70 20.07
N TYR A 190 9.43 -34.53 20.14
CA TYR A 190 9.15 -33.96 21.45
C TYR A 190 7.73 -33.39 21.60
N ASP A 191 7.14 -33.87 22.67
CA ASP A 191 5.89 -33.53 23.33
C ASP A 191 5.53 -32.03 23.29
N ALA A 192 4.29 -31.72 22.97
CA ALA A 192 3.71 -30.40 22.76
C ALA A 192 3.62 -29.50 24.02
N GLY A 193 4.54 -29.65 24.98
CA GLY A 193 4.43 -29.02 26.30
C GLY A 193 5.62 -28.22 26.85
N LYS A 194 6.80 -28.24 26.22
CA LYS A 194 7.97 -27.57 26.82
C LYS A 194 8.37 -26.29 26.07
N ILE A 195 8.32 -25.18 26.79
CA ILE A 195 8.81 -23.86 26.39
C ILE A 195 10.35 -23.87 26.46
N LEU A 196 11.02 -23.69 25.31
CA LEU A 196 12.47 -23.56 25.24
C LEU A 196 12.89 -22.08 25.30
N ASN A 197 13.93 -21.76 26.08
CA ASN A 197 14.48 -20.43 26.27
C ASN A 197 15.40 -20.03 25.10
N PHE A 198 15.43 -18.72 24.78
CA PHE A 198 16.16 -18.12 23.64
C PHE A 198 17.69 -18.38 23.66
N GLU A 199 18.32 -18.53 24.83
CA GLU A 199 19.76 -18.81 24.93
C GLU A 199 20.14 -20.19 24.36
N GLN A 200 19.25 -21.18 24.48
CA GLN A 200 19.41 -22.50 23.83
C GLN A 200 19.34 -22.43 22.31
N LEU A 201 18.66 -21.39 21.78
CA LEU A 201 18.50 -21.15 20.33
C LEU A 201 19.75 -20.54 19.68
N LEU A 202 20.55 -19.79 20.42
CA LEU A 202 21.82 -19.24 19.92
C LEU A 202 22.93 -20.31 19.78
N GLU A 203 22.88 -21.37 20.58
CA GLU A 203 23.89 -22.44 20.51
C GLU A 203 23.63 -23.48 19.40
N LEU A 204 22.37 -23.67 18.99
CA LEU A 204 21.96 -24.68 18.00
C LEU A 204 22.17 -24.26 16.53
N GLY A 205 22.49 -22.99 16.25
CA GLY A 205 22.78 -22.47 14.90
C GLY A 205 24.03 -23.08 14.21
N LYS A 206 24.67 -24.10 14.77
CA LYS A 206 25.92 -24.66 14.28
C LYS A 206 25.83 -25.94 13.45
N GLY A 207 24.65 -26.42 13.09
CA GLY A 207 24.63 -27.66 12.27
C GLY A 207 23.25 -28.14 11.86
N GLY A 208 22.86 -27.88 10.63
CA GLY A 208 21.82 -28.60 9.94
C GLY A 208 20.98 -27.77 8.98
N GLU A 209 20.66 -28.33 7.83
CA GLU A 209 19.79 -27.72 6.84
C GLU A 209 18.33 -27.78 7.33
N ILE A 210 17.67 -26.59 7.39
CA ILE A 210 16.24 -26.44 7.69
C ILE A 210 15.48 -26.69 6.38
N GLY A 211 14.50 -27.60 6.41
CA GLY A 211 13.71 -27.94 5.22
C GLY A 211 12.70 -26.83 4.85
N ALA A 212 12.48 -26.64 3.56
CA ALA A 212 11.49 -25.68 3.07
C ALA A 212 10.04 -26.05 3.41
N ASP A 213 9.75 -27.31 3.64
CA ASP A 213 8.43 -27.86 4.01
C ASP A 213 8.24 -27.98 5.53
N ASP A 214 9.20 -27.51 6.32
CA ASP A 214 9.04 -27.41 7.76
C ASP A 214 7.80 -26.53 8.08
N ARG A 215 6.95 -27.01 8.98
CA ARG A 215 5.70 -26.31 9.37
C ARG A 215 5.96 -24.88 9.85
N HIS A 216 7.11 -24.65 10.47
CA HIS A 216 7.48 -23.33 10.98
C HIS A 216 7.90 -22.38 9.86
N VAL A 217 8.60 -22.90 8.84
CA VAL A 217 8.94 -22.13 7.63
C VAL A 217 7.68 -21.79 6.84
N VAL A 218 6.78 -22.74 6.68
CA VAL A 218 5.46 -22.51 6.06
C VAL A 218 4.71 -21.41 6.79
N HIS A 219 4.62 -21.48 8.11
CA HIS A 219 3.94 -20.46 8.93
C HIS A 219 4.58 -19.07 8.81
N ILE A 220 5.92 -18.98 8.75
CA ILE A 220 6.62 -17.70 8.55
C ILE A 220 6.27 -17.10 7.18
N VAL A 221 6.24 -17.89 6.12
CA VAL A 221 5.90 -17.42 4.78
C VAL A 221 4.44 -16.98 4.69
N ASP A 222 3.51 -17.77 5.23
CA ASP A 222 2.09 -17.44 5.23
C ASP A 222 1.82 -16.14 6.02
N TRP A 223 2.43 -16.01 7.21
CA TRP A 223 2.36 -14.77 7.98
C TRP A 223 2.93 -13.59 7.20
N LEU A 224 4.09 -13.75 6.57
CA LEU A 224 4.75 -12.69 5.82
C LEU A 224 3.88 -12.16 4.68
N LEU A 225 3.21 -13.06 3.95
CA LEU A 225 2.31 -12.71 2.87
C LEU A 225 1.07 -11.97 3.39
N GLN A 226 0.39 -12.52 4.40
CA GLN A 226 -0.79 -11.88 4.99
C GLN A 226 -0.44 -10.50 5.57
N TYR A 227 0.68 -10.41 6.26
CA TYR A 227 1.14 -9.15 6.83
C TYR A 227 1.43 -8.10 5.75
N ALA A 228 2.04 -8.48 4.63
CA ALA A 228 2.27 -7.59 3.51
C ALA A 228 0.96 -7.08 2.88
N PHE A 229 -0.06 -7.95 2.77
CA PHE A 229 -1.39 -7.56 2.26
C PHE A 229 -2.08 -6.57 3.20
N ASP A 230 -2.07 -6.82 4.51
CA ASP A 230 -2.65 -5.93 5.53
C ASP A 230 -1.96 -4.56 5.54
N GLN A 231 -0.64 -4.53 5.29
CA GLN A 231 0.14 -3.31 5.20
C GLN A 231 0.06 -2.62 3.84
N ARG A 232 -0.67 -3.17 2.87
CA ARG A 232 -0.79 -2.67 1.49
C ARG A 232 0.56 -2.49 0.81
N ALA A 233 1.47 -3.43 1.08
CA ALA A 233 2.77 -3.44 0.44
C ALA A 233 2.61 -3.70 -1.07
N SER A 234 3.40 -3.02 -1.89
CA SER A 234 3.51 -3.32 -3.32
C SER A 234 4.55 -4.40 -3.61
N ASP A 235 5.61 -4.47 -2.79
CA ASP A 235 6.68 -5.44 -2.97
C ASP A 235 7.19 -5.93 -1.60
N ILE A 236 7.54 -7.21 -1.53
CA ILE A 236 8.24 -7.84 -0.41
C ILE A 236 9.66 -8.16 -0.86
N HIS A 237 10.65 -7.73 -0.10
CA HIS A 237 12.06 -7.99 -0.35
C HIS A 237 12.62 -8.92 0.73
N LEU A 238 13.15 -10.07 0.33
CA LEU A 238 13.97 -10.94 1.17
C LEU A 238 15.43 -10.73 0.78
N GLU A 239 16.22 -10.16 1.68
CA GLU A 239 17.58 -9.74 1.39
C GLU A 239 18.58 -10.43 2.32
N PRO A 240 19.27 -11.46 1.86
CA PRO A 240 20.30 -12.12 2.65
C PRO A 240 21.46 -11.15 2.94
N ARG A 241 21.95 -11.17 4.16
CA ARG A 241 23.12 -10.45 4.63
C ARG A 241 24.02 -11.39 5.40
N ARG A 242 25.24 -10.92 5.73
CA ARG A 242 26.25 -11.74 6.39
C ARG A 242 25.80 -12.26 7.75
N GLU A 243 25.18 -11.41 8.56
CA GLU A 243 24.83 -11.71 9.96
C GLU A 243 23.36 -12.09 10.12
N ALA A 244 22.45 -11.38 9.44
CA ALA A 244 21.03 -11.65 9.45
C ALA A 244 20.40 -11.20 8.13
N GLY A 245 19.47 -11.98 7.59
CA GLY A 245 18.71 -11.60 6.41
C GLY A 245 17.63 -10.58 6.77
N GLN A 246 17.47 -9.54 5.94
CA GLN A 246 16.49 -8.48 6.13
C GLN A 246 15.25 -8.72 5.29
N ILE A 247 14.08 -8.54 5.90
CA ILE A 247 12.78 -8.47 5.21
C ILE A 247 12.37 -7.00 5.16
N ARG A 248 12.08 -6.51 3.95
CA ARG A 248 11.60 -5.14 3.74
C ARG A 248 10.35 -5.14 2.88
N PHE A 249 9.41 -4.27 3.20
CA PHE A 249 8.21 -3.99 2.39
C PHE A 249 8.34 -2.66 1.69
N ARG A 250 7.91 -2.60 0.43
CA ARG A 250 7.69 -1.32 -0.25
C ARG A 250 6.25 -0.90 -0.04
N ILE A 251 6.04 0.24 0.61
CA ILE A 251 4.72 0.80 0.90
C ILE A 251 4.72 2.26 0.43
N ASP A 252 3.75 2.63 -0.38
CA ASP A 252 3.66 3.96 -1.00
C ASP A 252 4.97 4.44 -1.66
N GLY A 253 5.72 3.50 -2.25
CA GLY A 253 6.99 3.74 -2.95
C GLY A 253 8.24 3.66 -2.07
N ILE A 254 8.12 3.65 -0.74
CA ILE A 254 9.25 3.65 0.22
C ILE A 254 9.48 2.23 0.77
N LEU A 255 10.75 1.85 0.92
CA LEU A 255 11.14 0.58 1.56
C LEU A 255 11.21 0.74 3.07
N HIS A 256 10.46 -0.09 3.79
CA HIS A 256 10.45 -0.18 5.24
C HIS A 256 11.03 -1.52 5.69
N LYS A 257 11.94 -1.50 6.66
CA LYS A 257 12.43 -2.72 7.32
C LYS A 257 11.30 -3.29 8.18
N VAL A 258 11.00 -4.57 8.02
CA VAL A 258 9.91 -5.27 8.71
C VAL A 258 10.45 -6.22 9.75
N PHE A 259 11.41 -7.07 9.35
CA PHE A 259 11.92 -8.13 10.19
C PHE A 259 13.36 -8.51 9.82
N GLU A 260 14.04 -9.23 10.74
CA GLU A 260 15.33 -9.87 10.48
C GLU A 260 15.23 -11.36 10.75
N LEU A 261 15.76 -12.15 9.84
CA LEU A 261 15.82 -13.62 9.97
C LEU A 261 17.28 -14.08 10.08
N PRO A 262 17.56 -15.09 10.91
CA PRO A 262 18.84 -15.77 10.86
C PRO A 262 19.11 -16.33 9.46
N PRO A 263 20.39 -16.39 9.01
CA PRO A 263 20.72 -16.84 7.66
C PRO A 263 20.15 -18.23 7.29
N PRO A 264 20.16 -19.26 8.16
CA PRO A 264 19.56 -20.57 7.83
C PRO A 264 18.05 -20.48 7.60
N VAL A 265 17.34 -19.67 8.42
CA VAL A 265 15.88 -19.47 8.29
C VAL A 265 15.58 -18.68 7.00
N MET A 266 16.38 -17.66 6.68
CA MET A 266 16.25 -16.90 5.43
C MET A 266 16.40 -17.83 4.21
N THR A 267 17.37 -18.74 4.24
CA THR A 267 17.57 -19.73 3.17
C THR A 267 16.37 -20.66 3.03
N ALA A 268 15.80 -21.14 4.13
CA ALA A 268 14.63 -22.02 4.11
C ALA A 268 13.37 -21.28 3.63
N VAL A 269 13.16 -20.03 4.07
CA VAL A 269 12.07 -19.17 3.60
C VAL A 269 12.19 -18.90 2.10
N THR A 270 13.41 -18.62 1.61
CA THR A 270 13.68 -18.47 0.17
C THR A 270 13.34 -19.76 -0.60
N ALA A 271 13.79 -20.91 -0.12
CA ALA A 271 13.46 -22.18 -0.73
C ALA A 271 11.94 -22.46 -0.75
N ARG A 272 11.22 -22.12 0.33
CA ARG A 272 9.75 -22.23 0.37
C ARG A 272 9.08 -21.34 -0.67
N VAL A 273 9.51 -20.09 -0.81
CA VAL A 273 9.01 -19.17 -1.85
C VAL A 273 9.26 -19.74 -3.25
N LYS A 274 10.45 -20.34 -3.50
CA LYS A 274 10.77 -21.01 -4.77
C LYS A 274 9.81 -22.18 -5.05
N ILE A 275 9.51 -23.02 -4.04
CA ILE A 275 8.51 -24.09 -4.17
C ILE A 275 7.15 -23.54 -4.57
N LEU A 276 6.64 -22.56 -3.84
CA LEU A 276 5.33 -21.95 -4.09
C LEU A 276 5.23 -21.32 -5.49
N SER A 277 6.34 -20.81 -6.01
CA SER A 277 6.44 -20.20 -7.35
C SER A 277 6.89 -21.18 -8.45
N ARG A 278 7.04 -22.47 -8.12
CA ARG A 278 7.45 -23.55 -9.03
C ARG A 278 8.84 -23.32 -9.66
N LEU A 279 9.76 -22.74 -8.89
CA LEU A 279 11.15 -22.52 -9.28
C LEU A 279 12.04 -23.68 -8.85
N ASP A 280 13.19 -23.83 -9.51
CA ASP A 280 14.18 -24.84 -9.16
C ASP A 280 14.93 -24.46 -7.88
N ILE A 281 14.75 -25.25 -6.82
CA ILE A 281 15.39 -25.04 -5.52
C ILE A 281 16.89 -25.32 -5.56
N ALA A 282 17.32 -26.27 -6.40
CA ALA A 282 18.70 -26.70 -6.49
C ALA A 282 19.57 -25.67 -7.24
N GLU A 283 19.00 -24.97 -8.21
CA GLU A 283 19.71 -23.92 -8.94
C GLU A 283 19.76 -22.62 -8.13
N LYS A 284 20.96 -22.25 -7.67
CA LYS A 284 21.22 -21.06 -6.84
C LYS A 284 22.13 -20.03 -7.52
N ARG A 285 22.57 -20.31 -8.75
CA ARG A 285 23.56 -19.49 -9.49
C ARG A 285 22.96 -18.65 -10.58
N ARG A 286 21.71 -18.91 -10.97
CA ARG A 286 21.02 -18.22 -12.06
C ARG A 286 19.79 -17.49 -11.54
N PRO A 287 19.47 -16.32 -12.08
CA PRO A 287 18.19 -15.66 -11.81
C PRO A 287 17.02 -16.57 -12.24
N GLN A 288 15.93 -16.51 -11.51
CA GLN A 288 14.70 -17.25 -11.79
C GLN A 288 13.50 -16.35 -11.53
N ASP A 289 12.50 -16.46 -12.39
CA ASP A 289 11.24 -15.73 -12.28
C ASP A 289 10.06 -16.71 -12.21
N GLY A 290 9.08 -16.43 -11.35
CA GLY A 290 7.93 -17.27 -11.12
C GLY A 290 6.71 -16.50 -10.65
N ARG A 291 5.63 -17.25 -10.34
CA ARG A 291 4.37 -16.67 -9.87
C ARG A 291 3.77 -17.49 -8.74
N ILE A 292 3.14 -16.81 -7.79
CA ILE A 292 2.36 -17.42 -6.71
C ILE A 292 0.93 -16.87 -6.84
N LYS A 293 -0.08 -17.74 -6.84
CA LYS A 293 -1.48 -17.36 -6.67
C LYS A 293 -1.92 -17.75 -5.27
N THR A 294 -2.46 -16.81 -4.53
CA THR A 294 -2.90 -17.00 -3.15
C THR A 294 -4.17 -16.20 -2.86
N ARG A 295 -4.64 -16.25 -1.62
CA ARG A 295 -5.79 -15.46 -1.16
C ARG A 295 -5.43 -14.65 0.08
N SER A 296 -5.88 -13.41 0.11
CA SER A 296 -5.81 -12.59 1.32
C SER A 296 -6.76 -13.12 2.40
N ALA A 297 -6.59 -12.69 3.65
CA ALA A 297 -7.49 -13.05 4.76
C ALA A 297 -8.97 -12.70 4.48
N GLY A 298 -9.23 -11.70 3.65
CA GLY A 298 -10.57 -11.34 3.16
C GLY A 298 -11.12 -12.22 2.02
N GLY A 299 -10.41 -13.32 1.65
CA GLY A 299 -10.82 -14.26 0.58
C GLY A 299 -10.54 -13.78 -0.84
N ARG A 300 -9.92 -12.60 -1.03
CA ARG A 300 -9.57 -12.04 -2.34
C ARG A 300 -8.41 -12.79 -2.96
N GLU A 301 -8.48 -13.05 -4.26
CA GLU A 301 -7.36 -13.63 -5.00
C GLU A 301 -6.27 -12.57 -5.21
N VAL A 302 -5.03 -12.93 -4.91
CA VAL A 302 -3.85 -12.10 -5.07
C VAL A 302 -2.80 -12.90 -5.84
N GLU A 303 -2.22 -12.29 -6.86
CA GLU A 303 -1.09 -12.85 -7.59
C GLU A 303 0.20 -12.14 -7.15
N LEU A 304 1.26 -12.92 -6.93
CA LEU A 304 2.60 -12.38 -6.70
C LEU A 304 3.53 -12.81 -7.83
N ARG A 305 4.31 -11.88 -8.35
CA ARG A 305 5.44 -12.16 -9.25
C ARG A 305 6.70 -12.22 -8.43
N ILE A 306 7.41 -13.31 -8.60
CA ILE A 306 8.60 -13.64 -7.83
C ILE A 306 9.80 -13.50 -8.74
N SER A 307 10.80 -12.73 -8.33
CA SER A 307 12.11 -12.69 -8.97
C SER A 307 13.16 -13.05 -7.94
N VAL A 308 13.95 -14.06 -8.27
CA VAL A 308 15.05 -14.57 -7.44
C VAL A 308 16.37 -14.29 -8.13
N MET A 309 17.31 -13.69 -7.41
CA MET A 309 18.62 -13.33 -7.94
C MET A 309 19.72 -13.75 -6.98
N PRO A 310 20.78 -14.43 -7.46
CA PRO A 310 21.98 -14.73 -6.68
C PRO A 310 22.67 -13.45 -6.19
N THR A 311 23.08 -13.43 -4.92
CA THR A 311 23.88 -12.36 -4.34
C THR A 311 25.05 -12.92 -3.52
N ALA A 312 25.95 -12.07 -3.04
CA ALA A 312 27.13 -12.51 -2.28
C ALA A 312 26.80 -13.31 -1.00
N PHE A 313 25.61 -13.13 -0.43
CA PHE A 313 25.23 -13.78 0.84
C PHE A 313 24.06 -14.76 0.71
N GLY A 314 23.70 -15.14 -0.51
CA GLY A 314 22.58 -16.01 -0.82
C GLY A 314 21.66 -15.43 -1.88
N GLU A 315 20.48 -16.03 -2.05
CA GLU A 315 19.52 -15.59 -3.05
C GLU A 315 18.63 -14.46 -2.51
N LYS A 316 18.66 -13.30 -3.16
CA LYS A 316 17.70 -12.21 -2.92
C LYS A 316 16.39 -12.54 -3.63
N VAL A 317 15.27 -12.34 -2.96
CA VAL A 317 13.94 -12.51 -3.54
C VAL A 317 13.19 -11.18 -3.50
N VAL A 318 12.53 -10.85 -4.60
CA VAL A 318 11.53 -9.78 -4.66
C VAL A 318 10.20 -10.38 -5.08
N MET A 319 9.19 -10.16 -4.28
CA MET A 319 7.82 -10.61 -4.54
C MET A 319 6.95 -9.37 -4.76
N ARG A 320 6.56 -9.10 -6.00
CA ARG A 320 5.64 -8.00 -6.33
C ARG A 320 4.21 -8.45 -6.20
N ILE A 321 3.42 -7.70 -5.45
CA ILE A 321 2.02 -8.01 -5.14
C ILE A 321 1.12 -7.33 -6.16
N PHE A 322 0.26 -8.12 -6.80
CA PHE A 322 -0.79 -7.65 -7.70
C PHE A 322 -2.15 -7.90 -7.05
N ASP A 323 -2.77 -6.81 -6.58
CA ASP A 323 -4.14 -6.83 -6.04
C ASP A 323 -5.05 -6.18 -7.08
N PRO A 324 -5.99 -6.95 -7.68
CA PRO A 324 -6.89 -6.44 -8.72
C PRO A 324 -7.71 -5.22 -8.30
N ASP A 325 -8.12 -5.15 -7.03
CA ASP A 325 -8.95 -4.06 -6.53
C ASP A 325 -8.19 -2.72 -6.41
N ILE A 326 -6.86 -2.78 -6.38
CA ILE A 326 -6.01 -1.58 -6.32
C ILE A 326 -5.74 -1.01 -7.71
N VAL A 327 -5.77 -1.85 -8.74
CA VAL A 327 -5.36 -1.48 -10.10
C VAL A 327 -6.45 -0.69 -10.82
N VAL A 328 -7.73 -1.01 -10.65
CA VAL A 328 -8.84 -0.35 -11.36
C VAL A 328 -9.51 0.68 -10.47
N LYS A 329 -9.50 1.94 -10.93
CA LYS A 329 -10.09 3.08 -10.21
C LYS A 329 -11.01 3.86 -11.15
N ALA A 330 -12.05 4.49 -10.59
CA ALA A 330 -12.78 5.51 -11.35
C ALA A 330 -11.85 6.69 -11.69
N PHE A 331 -12.06 7.37 -12.80
CA PHE A 331 -11.19 8.47 -13.26
C PHE A 331 -10.98 9.55 -12.19
N ALA A 332 -12.01 9.90 -11.44
CA ALA A 332 -11.91 10.84 -10.32
C ALA A 332 -10.93 10.38 -9.23
N GLN A 333 -10.74 9.07 -9.06
CA GLN A 333 -9.82 8.47 -8.07
C GLN A 333 -8.38 8.36 -8.59
N LEU A 334 -8.17 8.52 -9.90
CA LEU A 334 -6.84 8.59 -10.51
C LEU A 334 -6.14 9.91 -10.20
N GLY A 335 -6.91 10.95 -9.84
CA GLY A 335 -6.39 12.28 -9.54
C GLY A 335 -6.62 13.30 -10.65
N PHE A 336 -7.35 12.96 -11.70
CA PHE A 336 -7.72 13.91 -12.74
C PHE A 336 -8.52 15.08 -12.17
N SER A 337 -8.19 16.28 -12.60
CA SER A 337 -9.09 17.42 -12.49
C SER A 337 -10.25 17.24 -13.49
N PRO A 338 -11.37 17.97 -13.32
CA PRO A 338 -12.49 17.89 -14.27
C PRO A 338 -12.08 18.20 -15.72
N ASP A 339 -11.18 19.16 -15.92
CA ASP A 339 -10.67 19.52 -17.26
C ASP A 339 -9.78 18.41 -17.83
N GLU A 340 -8.92 17.83 -17.01
CA GLU A 340 -8.07 16.69 -17.40
C GLU A 340 -8.91 15.46 -17.72
N GLU A 341 -9.94 15.15 -16.93
CA GLU A 341 -10.85 14.04 -17.23
C GLU A 341 -11.59 14.27 -18.56
N LYS A 342 -12.07 15.49 -18.81
CA LYS A 342 -12.72 15.84 -20.07
C LYS A 342 -11.75 15.69 -21.26
N SER A 343 -10.53 16.16 -21.11
CA SER A 343 -9.47 16.00 -22.13
C SER A 343 -9.17 14.54 -22.39
N TRP A 344 -8.99 13.73 -21.31
CA TRP A 344 -8.74 12.30 -21.41
C TRP A 344 -9.86 11.58 -22.17
N ARG A 345 -11.12 11.81 -21.77
CA ARG A 345 -12.29 11.22 -22.44
C ARG A 345 -12.34 11.60 -23.93
N SER A 346 -12.06 12.85 -24.28
CA SER A 346 -12.06 13.28 -25.67
C SER A 346 -11.02 12.57 -26.55
N MET A 347 -9.95 12.03 -25.94
CA MET A 347 -8.93 11.25 -26.64
C MET A 347 -9.32 9.76 -26.75
N VAL A 348 -9.82 9.16 -25.65
CA VAL A 348 -10.04 7.71 -25.56
C VAL A 348 -11.43 7.24 -26.01
N GLU A 349 -12.40 8.14 -26.16
CA GLU A 349 -13.74 7.85 -26.69
C GLU A 349 -13.82 8.07 -28.22
N ARG A 350 -12.68 8.24 -28.90
CA ARG A 350 -12.61 8.31 -30.37
C ARG A 350 -12.80 6.92 -30.97
N PRO A 351 -13.41 6.84 -32.17
CA PRO A 351 -13.60 5.55 -32.85
C PRO A 351 -12.28 4.92 -33.27
N HIS A 352 -11.25 5.71 -33.55
CA HIS A 352 -9.92 5.24 -33.94
C HIS A 352 -8.85 6.28 -33.56
N GLY A 353 -7.61 5.86 -33.54
CA GLY A 353 -6.46 6.71 -33.18
C GLY A 353 -5.53 5.98 -32.25
N ILE A 354 -4.34 6.57 -32.00
CA ILE A 354 -3.39 6.09 -31.01
C ILE A 354 -3.38 7.07 -29.84
N VAL A 355 -3.61 6.58 -28.64
CA VAL A 355 -3.45 7.35 -27.40
C VAL A 355 -2.33 6.72 -26.57
N LEU A 356 -1.34 7.53 -26.22
CA LEU A 356 -0.14 7.09 -25.50
C LEU A 356 -0.14 7.60 -24.07
N VAL A 357 0.19 6.71 -23.13
CA VAL A 357 0.50 7.09 -21.75
C VAL A 357 1.99 6.91 -21.52
N THR A 358 2.69 7.97 -21.15
CA THR A 358 4.14 7.94 -20.97
C THR A 358 4.57 8.27 -19.55
N GLY A 359 5.77 7.84 -19.19
CA GLY A 359 6.36 8.05 -17.88
C GLY A 359 7.30 6.91 -17.47
N PRO A 360 8.09 7.07 -16.39
CA PRO A 360 8.96 6.03 -15.89
C PRO A 360 8.18 4.84 -15.34
N THR A 361 8.91 3.78 -15.01
CA THR A 361 8.36 2.63 -14.29
C THR A 361 7.78 3.09 -12.95
N GLY A 362 6.60 2.59 -12.60
CA GLY A 362 5.93 2.96 -11.35
C GLY A 362 5.17 4.29 -11.38
N SER A 363 5.05 4.97 -12.53
CA SER A 363 4.26 6.21 -12.67
C SER A 363 2.74 5.98 -12.73
N GLY A 364 2.28 4.72 -12.71
CA GLY A 364 0.85 4.39 -12.71
C GLY A 364 0.21 4.23 -14.08
N LYS A 365 1.00 4.14 -15.18
CA LYS A 365 0.50 3.97 -16.56
C LYS A 365 -0.49 2.82 -16.68
N THR A 366 -0.11 1.65 -16.17
CA THR A 366 -0.96 0.44 -16.20
C THR A 366 -2.30 0.68 -15.52
N THR A 367 -2.32 1.31 -14.33
CA THR A 367 -3.56 1.66 -13.62
C THR A 367 -4.47 2.55 -14.47
N THR A 368 -3.90 3.58 -15.11
CA THR A 368 -4.67 4.49 -15.98
C THR A 368 -5.23 3.75 -17.19
N LEU A 369 -4.43 2.90 -17.86
CA LEU A 369 -4.88 2.13 -19.01
C LEU A 369 -5.97 1.12 -18.62
N TYR A 370 -5.78 0.33 -17.56
CA TYR A 370 -6.81 -0.63 -17.12
C TYR A 370 -8.10 0.05 -16.67
N SER A 371 -8.00 1.19 -15.97
CA SER A 371 -9.19 1.98 -15.62
C SER A 371 -9.90 2.50 -16.86
N THR A 372 -9.14 2.86 -17.90
CA THR A 372 -9.69 3.30 -19.20
C THR A 372 -10.34 2.14 -19.95
N LEU A 373 -9.66 0.99 -20.05
CA LEU A 373 -10.22 -0.20 -20.68
C LEU A 373 -11.52 -0.63 -20.02
N LYS A 374 -11.56 -0.66 -18.68
CA LYS A 374 -12.78 -0.98 -17.95
C LYS A 374 -13.91 0.03 -18.18
N HIS A 375 -13.57 1.31 -18.37
CA HIS A 375 -14.56 2.34 -18.71
C HIS A 375 -15.12 2.14 -20.11
N LEU A 376 -14.26 1.74 -21.06
CA LEU A 376 -14.63 1.54 -22.48
C LEU A 376 -15.25 0.16 -22.77
N ALA A 377 -14.92 -0.86 -21.98
CA ALA A 377 -15.43 -2.22 -22.17
C ALA A 377 -16.93 -2.27 -21.92
N THR A 378 -17.69 -2.30 -22.99
CA THR A 378 -19.13 -2.56 -23.00
C THR A 378 -19.40 -3.91 -23.67
N PRO A 379 -20.56 -4.54 -23.46
CA PRO A 379 -20.88 -5.80 -24.13
C PRO A 379 -20.83 -5.76 -25.65
N ASP A 380 -20.91 -4.56 -26.23
CA ASP A 380 -20.93 -4.35 -27.68
C ASP A 380 -19.54 -4.13 -28.31
N LEU A 381 -18.49 -4.03 -27.47
CA LEU A 381 -17.12 -3.75 -27.92
C LEU A 381 -16.17 -4.90 -27.58
N ASN A 382 -15.39 -5.32 -28.57
CA ASN A 382 -14.32 -6.29 -28.41
C ASN A 382 -13.01 -5.60 -28.03
N VAL A 383 -12.67 -5.67 -26.75
CA VAL A 383 -11.45 -5.08 -26.19
C VAL A 383 -10.36 -6.14 -26.07
N CYS A 384 -9.28 -5.98 -26.82
CA CYS A 384 -8.16 -6.91 -26.88
C CYS A 384 -6.87 -6.31 -26.34
N THR A 385 -6.04 -7.11 -25.68
CA THR A 385 -4.74 -6.65 -25.18
C THR A 385 -3.59 -7.59 -25.57
N VAL A 386 -2.38 -7.02 -25.72
CA VAL A 386 -1.12 -7.75 -25.78
C VAL A 386 -0.18 -7.15 -24.72
N GLU A 387 0.28 -7.98 -23.78
CA GLU A 387 0.98 -7.52 -22.57
C GLU A 387 2.23 -8.37 -22.28
N ASP A 388 3.22 -7.78 -21.61
CA ASP A 388 4.46 -8.46 -21.20
C ASP A 388 4.84 -8.11 -19.74
N PRO A 389 4.34 -8.91 -18.80
CA PRO A 389 3.25 -9.87 -18.89
C PRO A 389 1.88 -9.22 -18.61
N ILE A 390 0.77 -9.99 -18.68
CA ILE A 390 -0.56 -9.52 -18.22
C ILE A 390 -0.45 -9.13 -16.75
N GLU A 391 -0.78 -7.86 -16.43
CA GLU A 391 -0.69 -7.35 -15.06
C GLU A 391 -1.90 -7.77 -14.21
N MET A 392 -3.08 -7.81 -14.79
CA MET A 392 -4.32 -8.19 -14.14
C MET A 392 -5.22 -8.91 -15.13
N VAL A 393 -5.71 -10.07 -14.74
CA VAL A 393 -6.71 -10.80 -15.55
C VAL A 393 -8.09 -10.16 -15.35
N SER A 394 -8.74 -9.76 -16.43
CA SER A 394 -10.10 -9.21 -16.45
C SER A 394 -10.99 -10.05 -17.34
N ALA A 395 -12.14 -10.45 -16.81
CA ALA A 395 -13.11 -11.26 -17.58
C ALA A 395 -13.75 -10.50 -18.74
N GLU A 396 -13.64 -9.17 -18.73
CA GLU A 396 -14.23 -8.29 -19.75
C GLU A 396 -13.28 -8.03 -20.93
N LEU A 397 -12.03 -8.54 -20.86
CA LEU A 397 -10.97 -8.27 -21.83
C LEU A 397 -10.44 -9.57 -22.46
N ASN A 398 -10.12 -9.53 -23.75
CA ASN A 398 -9.42 -10.59 -24.45
C ASN A 398 -7.90 -10.35 -24.37
N GLN A 399 -7.26 -10.95 -23.39
CA GLN A 399 -5.86 -10.65 -23.02
C GLN A 399 -4.90 -11.72 -23.53
N SER A 400 -3.88 -11.28 -24.26
CA SER A 400 -2.80 -12.14 -24.76
C SER A 400 -1.47 -11.74 -24.10
N GLN A 401 -0.69 -12.73 -23.68
CA GLN A 401 0.63 -12.48 -23.10
C GLN A 401 1.73 -12.79 -24.11
N VAL A 402 2.70 -11.89 -24.23
CA VAL A 402 3.94 -12.10 -24.97
C VAL A 402 4.65 -13.37 -24.50
N GLN A 403 5.11 -14.19 -25.43
CA GLN A 403 5.80 -15.46 -25.18
C GLN A 403 7.02 -15.59 -26.12
N PRO A 404 8.20 -15.10 -25.73
CA PRO A 404 9.39 -15.14 -26.57
C PRO A 404 9.83 -16.55 -26.97
N ALA A 405 9.50 -17.55 -26.16
CA ALA A 405 9.84 -18.96 -26.43
C ALA A 405 9.18 -19.53 -27.71
N ILE A 406 8.12 -18.88 -28.20
CA ILE A 406 7.39 -19.27 -29.42
C ILE A 406 7.30 -18.09 -30.42
N ASP A 407 8.22 -17.14 -30.32
CA ASP A 407 8.28 -15.93 -31.18
C ASP A 407 6.98 -15.10 -31.19
N PHE A 408 6.21 -15.14 -30.08
CA PHE A 408 5.02 -14.32 -29.91
C PHE A 408 5.37 -13.05 -29.13
N ASP A 409 5.76 -12.01 -29.87
CA ASP A 409 6.09 -10.68 -29.38
C ASP A 409 4.91 -9.70 -29.52
N PHE A 410 5.09 -8.42 -29.19
CA PHE A 410 4.07 -7.40 -29.31
C PHE A 410 3.58 -7.21 -30.76
N ALA A 411 4.51 -7.18 -31.73
CA ALA A 411 4.16 -6.98 -33.14
C ALA A 411 3.38 -8.16 -33.71
N ALA A 412 3.80 -9.39 -33.42
CA ALA A 412 3.09 -10.62 -33.78
C ALA A 412 1.70 -10.68 -33.13
N GLY A 413 1.61 -10.25 -31.87
CA GLY A 413 0.36 -10.17 -31.13
C GLY A 413 -0.63 -9.22 -31.82
N VAL A 414 -0.26 -7.95 -32.06
CA VAL A 414 -1.12 -6.97 -32.73
C VAL A 414 -1.52 -7.44 -34.12
N ARG A 415 -0.57 -7.98 -34.90
CA ARG A 415 -0.84 -8.54 -36.24
C ARG A 415 -1.89 -9.66 -36.18
N THR A 416 -1.91 -10.44 -35.11
CA THR A 416 -2.91 -11.50 -34.88
C THR A 416 -4.25 -10.91 -34.47
N LEU A 417 -4.25 -9.94 -33.55
CA LEU A 417 -5.48 -9.28 -33.07
C LEU A 417 -6.25 -8.60 -34.20
N LEU A 418 -5.58 -8.01 -35.21
CA LEU A 418 -6.25 -7.42 -36.38
C LEU A 418 -7.14 -8.40 -37.19
N ARG A 419 -7.07 -9.70 -36.90
CA ARG A 419 -7.93 -10.75 -37.48
C ARG A 419 -8.93 -11.32 -36.48
N GLN A 420 -9.05 -10.72 -35.30
CA GLN A 420 -9.93 -11.15 -34.21
C GLN A 420 -11.09 -10.17 -33.99
N ASP A 421 -11.39 -9.33 -35.00
CA ASP A 421 -12.48 -8.34 -34.95
C ASP A 421 -12.43 -7.44 -33.71
N PRO A 422 -11.29 -6.81 -33.39
CA PRO A 422 -11.18 -5.94 -32.22
C PRO A 422 -11.76 -4.55 -32.54
N ASP A 423 -12.34 -3.89 -31.54
CA ASP A 423 -12.67 -2.45 -31.59
C ASP A 423 -11.56 -1.62 -30.94
N ILE A 424 -11.06 -2.13 -29.81
CA ILE A 424 -10.02 -1.47 -29.00
C ILE A 424 -8.86 -2.43 -28.79
N ILE A 425 -7.65 -1.95 -29.07
CA ILE A 425 -6.42 -2.72 -28.88
C ILE A 425 -5.53 -2.00 -27.85
N MET A 426 -5.16 -2.66 -26.78
CA MET A 426 -4.13 -2.19 -25.86
C MET A 426 -2.82 -2.96 -26.11
N VAL A 427 -1.77 -2.23 -26.44
CA VAL A 427 -0.40 -2.74 -26.56
C VAL A 427 0.35 -2.31 -25.32
N GLY A 428 0.83 -3.25 -24.52
CA GLY A 428 1.47 -2.96 -23.23
C GLY A 428 2.49 -1.84 -23.32
N GLU A 429 3.39 -1.90 -24.29
CA GLU A 429 4.33 -0.82 -24.59
C GLU A 429 4.87 -0.89 -26.03
N ILE A 430 5.34 0.24 -26.56
CA ILE A 430 6.03 0.34 -27.84
C ILE A 430 7.52 0.53 -27.56
N ARG A 431 8.33 -0.52 -27.83
CA ARG A 431 9.79 -0.51 -27.64
C ARG A 431 10.57 -0.33 -28.92
N ASP A 432 10.00 -0.77 -30.05
CA ASP A 432 10.65 -0.92 -31.35
C ASP A 432 9.78 -0.45 -32.52
N LEU A 433 10.39 -0.37 -33.68
CA LEU A 433 9.74 0.08 -34.93
C LEU A 433 8.61 -0.86 -35.36
N GLU A 434 8.79 -2.18 -35.22
CA GLU A 434 7.81 -3.15 -35.71
C GLU A 434 6.51 -3.04 -34.91
N THR A 435 6.60 -2.94 -33.59
CA THR A 435 5.44 -2.68 -32.70
C THR A 435 4.77 -1.34 -33.02
N ALA A 436 5.58 -0.27 -33.26
CA ALA A 436 5.04 1.04 -33.64
C ALA A 436 4.28 0.98 -34.96
N GLN A 437 4.81 0.28 -35.97
CA GLN A 437 4.16 0.09 -37.26
C GLN A 437 2.84 -0.68 -37.14
N MET A 438 2.80 -1.71 -36.31
CA MET A 438 1.57 -2.50 -36.07
C MET A 438 0.50 -1.66 -35.37
N ALA A 439 0.86 -0.84 -34.38
CA ALA A 439 -0.03 0.09 -33.72
C ALA A 439 -0.60 1.13 -34.71
N VAL A 440 0.23 1.68 -35.55
CA VAL A 440 -0.18 2.60 -36.64
C VAL A 440 -1.13 1.91 -37.60
N GLN A 441 -0.80 0.71 -38.06
CA GLN A 441 -1.66 -0.06 -38.98
C GLN A 441 -3.03 -0.33 -38.36
N ALA A 442 -3.08 -0.73 -37.09
CA ALA A 442 -4.32 -0.93 -36.37
C ALA A 442 -5.18 0.35 -36.35
N SER A 443 -4.56 1.49 -36.04
CA SER A 443 -5.26 2.78 -36.05
C SER A 443 -5.76 3.17 -37.43
N LEU A 444 -4.99 2.97 -38.50
CA LEU A 444 -5.38 3.27 -39.89
C LEU A 444 -6.54 2.39 -40.36
N THR A 445 -6.66 1.17 -39.83
CA THR A 445 -7.76 0.25 -40.14
C THR A 445 -9.00 0.46 -39.29
N GLY A 446 -9.05 1.53 -38.47
CA GLY A 446 -10.26 1.98 -37.78
C GLY A 446 -10.34 1.63 -36.30
N HIS A 447 -9.25 1.15 -35.68
CA HIS A 447 -9.24 0.74 -34.28
C HIS A 447 -8.70 1.84 -33.36
N LEU A 448 -9.22 1.91 -32.13
CA LEU A 448 -8.61 2.69 -31.07
C LEU A 448 -7.43 1.89 -30.48
N VAL A 449 -6.24 2.47 -30.48
CA VAL A 449 -5.04 1.84 -29.93
C VAL A 449 -4.58 2.60 -28.69
N LEU A 450 -4.48 1.89 -27.57
CA LEU A 450 -3.91 2.41 -26.34
C LEU A 450 -2.53 1.78 -26.11
N SER A 451 -1.51 2.58 -25.78
CA SER A 451 -0.18 2.02 -25.50
C SER A 451 0.62 2.88 -24.55
N THR A 452 1.81 2.38 -24.16
CA THR A 452 2.74 3.14 -23.32
C THR A 452 4.08 3.38 -24.00
N LEU A 453 4.73 4.47 -23.55
CA LEU A 453 6.11 4.80 -23.85
C LEU A 453 6.86 5.14 -22.56
N HIS A 454 8.18 5.27 -22.66
CA HIS A 454 9.05 5.72 -21.58
C HIS A 454 9.71 7.05 -21.96
N THR A 455 8.95 8.15 -21.87
CA THR A 455 9.47 9.53 -21.99
C THR A 455 9.09 10.34 -20.76
N ASN A 456 9.76 11.49 -20.56
CA ASN A 456 9.57 12.31 -19.37
C ASN A 456 8.37 13.25 -19.45
N ASP A 457 8.00 13.66 -20.65
CA ASP A 457 6.94 14.59 -20.99
C ASP A 457 6.16 14.11 -22.22
N ALA A 458 5.04 14.76 -22.53
CA ALA A 458 4.17 14.35 -23.63
C ALA A 458 4.75 14.71 -25.02
N PRO A 459 5.35 15.90 -25.25
CA PRO A 459 5.98 16.22 -26.53
C PRO A 459 7.11 15.26 -26.92
N SER A 460 7.93 14.83 -25.95
CA SER A 460 9.03 13.89 -26.19
C SER A 460 8.56 12.51 -26.65
N ALA A 461 7.30 12.15 -26.45
CA ALA A 461 6.76 10.90 -26.97
C ALA A 461 6.67 10.91 -28.51
N VAL A 462 6.46 12.09 -29.12
CA VAL A 462 6.44 12.24 -30.59
C VAL A 462 7.84 12.05 -31.14
N THR A 463 8.85 12.71 -30.55
CA THR A 463 10.25 12.51 -30.96
C THR A 463 10.69 11.06 -30.79
N ARG A 464 10.24 10.40 -29.70
CA ARG A 464 10.55 8.98 -29.48
C ARG A 464 10.01 8.08 -30.57
N LEU A 465 8.78 8.32 -31.06
CA LEU A 465 8.23 7.57 -32.19
C LEU A 465 9.04 7.82 -33.48
N LEU A 466 9.46 9.07 -33.74
CA LEU A 466 10.32 9.41 -34.87
C LEU A 466 11.69 8.73 -34.76
N ASP A 467 12.30 8.71 -33.56
CA ASP A 467 13.60 8.06 -33.30
C ASP A 467 13.53 6.54 -33.47
N LEU A 468 12.39 5.93 -33.17
CA LEU A 468 12.13 4.51 -33.46
C LEU A 468 12.06 4.23 -34.96
N GLY A 469 11.97 5.29 -35.81
CA GLY A 469 11.88 5.18 -37.25
C GLY A 469 10.44 5.19 -37.80
N ALA A 470 9.44 5.49 -36.98
CA ALA A 470 8.06 5.59 -37.45
C ALA A 470 7.92 6.77 -38.40
N PRO A 471 7.36 6.57 -39.62
CA PRO A 471 7.22 7.66 -40.59
C PRO A 471 6.34 8.80 -40.07
N HIS A 472 6.82 10.03 -40.13
CA HIS A 472 6.15 11.21 -39.59
C HIS A 472 4.70 11.36 -40.08
N TYR A 473 4.43 11.12 -41.36
CA TYR A 473 3.09 11.24 -41.95
C TYR A 473 2.11 10.18 -41.39
N LEU A 474 2.60 9.03 -40.91
CA LEU A 474 1.81 8.03 -40.23
C LEU A 474 1.48 8.46 -38.79
N ILE A 475 2.48 9.04 -38.10
CA ILE A 475 2.24 9.61 -36.74
C ILE A 475 1.22 10.76 -36.87
N GLN A 476 1.36 11.64 -37.85
CA GLN A 476 0.41 12.72 -38.13
C GLN A 476 -1.03 12.21 -38.29
N SER A 477 -1.22 11.10 -39.00
CA SER A 477 -2.56 10.58 -39.31
C SER A 477 -3.20 9.78 -38.18
N THR A 478 -2.40 9.18 -37.30
CA THR A 478 -2.89 8.21 -36.32
C THR A 478 -2.83 8.69 -34.87
N LEU A 479 -1.86 9.54 -34.50
CA LEU A 479 -1.72 9.97 -33.10
C LEU A 479 -2.85 10.91 -32.70
N ALA A 480 -3.65 10.49 -31.71
CA ALA A 480 -4.79 11.24 -31.17
C ALA A 480 -4.39 12.08 -29.94
N GLY A 481 -3.50 11.57 -29.11
CA GLY A 481 -3.03 12.26 -27.92
C GLY A 481 -1.95 11.52 -27.16
N VAL A 482 -1.27 12.26 -26.30
CA VAL A 482 -0.24 11.74 -25.40
C VAL A 482 -0.48 12.30 -24.00
N VAL A 483 -0.33 11.44 -22.99
CA VAL A 483 -0.41 11.82 -21.59
C VAL A 483 0.86 11.39 -20.87
N ALA A 484 1.63 12.37 -20.38
CA ALA A 484 2.72 12.07 -19.47
C ALA A 484 2.18 12.02 -18.01
N GLN A 485 2.66 11.06 -17.25
CA GLN A 485 2.13 10.77 -15.92
C GLN A 485 3.24 10.52 -14.89
N ARG A 486 3.03 11.05 -13.68
CA ARG A 486 3.79 10.73 -12.47
C ARG A 486 2.83 10.46 -11.31
N LEU A 487 3.33 9.81 -10.27
CA LEU A 487 2.61 9.65 -9.01
C LEU A 487 3.30 10.45 -7.92
N VAL A 488 2.52 11.21 -7.17
CA VAL A 488 2.95 11.89 -5.94
C VAL A 488 2.22 11.30 -4.75
N ARG A 489 2.85 11.28 -3.57
CA ARG A 489 2.22 10.83 -2.33
C ARG A 489 1.15 11.85 -1.92
N THR A 490 0.02 11.35 -1.43
CA THR A 490 -1.05 12.19 -0.90
C THR A 490 -0.83 12.43 0.59
N LEU A 491 -1.05 13.67 1.02
CA LEU A 491 -1.03 14.02 2.43
C LEU A 491 -2.04 13.19 3.21
N CYS A 492 -1.64 12.71 4.37
CA CYS A 492 -2.51 11.92 5.23
C CYS A 492 -3.68 12.77 5.72
N PRO A 493 -4.94 12.35 5.47
CA PRO A 493 -6.11 13.13 5.87
C PRO A 493 -6.28 13.22 7.39
N HIS A 494 -5.63 12.33 8.15
CA HIS A 494 -5.75 12.26 9.61
C HIS A 494 -4.79 13.19 10.35
N CYS A 495 -3.70 13.63 9.70
CA CYS A 495 -2.68 14.39 10.39
C CYS A 495 -2.13 15.60 9.63
N LYS A 496 -2.60 15.86 8.40
CA LYS A 496 -2.19 17.09 7.71
C LYS A 496 -2.74 18.31 8.46
N VAL A 497 -1.92 19.34 8.58
CA VAL A 497 -2.29 20.61 9.21
C VAL A 497 -2.08 21.75 8.22
N GLU A 498 -2.80 22.85 8.43
CA GLU A 498 -2.58 24.06 7.64
C GLU A 498 -1.18 24.63 7.95
N GLY A 499 -0.47 25.02 6.91
CA GLY A 499 0.85 25.62 6.98
C GLY A 499 0.95 26.89 6.15
N THR A 500 2.03 27.61 6.34
CA THR A 500 2.34 28.81 5.54
C THR A 500 2.94 28.42 4.21
N VAL A 501 2.59 29.17 3.17
CA VAL A 501 3.14 28.96 1.83
C VAL A 501 4.57 29.47 1.78
N ASP A 502 5.51 28.61 1.39
CA ASP A 502 6.84 29.06 0.96
C ASP A 502 6.71 29.65 -0.45
N VAL A 503 6.74 31.00 -0.52
CA VAL A 503 6.52 31.74 -1.76
C VAL A 503 7.64 31.48 -2.77
N ASP A 504 8.86 31.27 -2.32
CA ASP A 504 10.01 31.04 -3.21
C ASP A 504 9.97 29.62 -3.78
N ALA A 505 9.63 28.62 -2.96
CA ALA A 505 9.37 27.26 -3.42
C ALA A 505 8.16 27.20 -4.39
N TRP A 506 7.10 27.99 -4.12
CA TRP A 506 5.96 28.09 -5.04
C TRP A 506 6.36 28.70 -6.39
N ARG A 507 7.14 29.79 -6.37
CA ARG A 507 7.65 30.41 -7.60
C ARG A 507 8.54 29.47 -8.39
N ALA A 508 9.39 28.68 -7.71
CA ALA A 508 10.22 27.66 -8.36
C ALA A 508 9.34 26.58 -9.00
N LEU A 509 8.32 26.08 -8.30
CA LEU A 509 7.38 25.09 -8.84
C LEU A 509 6.61 25.61 -10.05
N THR A 510 6.20 26.87 -10.02
CA THR A 510 5.35 27.50 -11.06
C THR A 510 6.15 28.39 -12.02
N HIS A 511 7.48 28.22 -12.08
CA HIS A 511 8.36 29.03 -12.94
C HIS A 511 7.85 29.10 -14.39
N GLY A 512 7.85 30.30 -14.98
CA GLY A 512 7.31 30.54 -16.31
C GLY A 512 5.78 30.68 -16.40
N TRP A 513 5.06 30.49 -15.28
CA TRP A 513 3.61 30.62 -15.20
C TRP A 513 3.25 31.66 -14.12
N ASN A 514 2.38 32.60 -14.47
CA ASN A 514 1.96 33.66 -13.54
C ASN A 514 0.82 33.17 -12.62
N LEU A 515 1.15 32.19 -11.75
CA LEU A 515 0.22 31.61 -10.78
C LEU A 515 0.45 32.22 -9.41
N ALA A 516 -0.57 32.86 -8.86
CA ALA A 516 -0.53 33.37 -7.48
C ALA A 516 -0.37 32.19 -6.50
N PRO A 517 0.45 32.35 -5.44
CA PRO A 517 0.52 31.34 -4.39
C PRO A 517 -0.86 31.17 -3.73
N PRO A 518 -1.23 29.94 -3.33
CA PRO A 518 -2.49 29.71 -2.63
C PRO A 518 -2.47 30.40 -1.26
N GLU A 519 -3.64 30.78 -0.76
CA GLU A 519 -3.77 31.40 0.57
C GLU A 519 -3.28 30.48 1.70
N ARG A 520 -3.43 29.17 1.50
CA ARG A 520 -3.01 28.14 2.47
C ARG A 520 -2.49 26.89 1.74
N VAL A 521 -1.55 26.23 2.37
CA VAL A 521 -1.08 24.90 2.02
C VAL A 521 -1.25 23.97 3.20
N PHE A 522 -1.06 22.67 2.97
CA PHE A 522 -1.04 21.68 4.04
C PHE A 522 0.32 21.03 4.13
N VAL A 523 0.75 20.76 5.37
CA VAL A 523 2.03 20.13 5.67
C VAL A 523 1.84 18.81 6.39
N PRO A 524 2.75 17.83 6.18
CA PRO A 524 2.71 16.54 6.85
C PRO A 524 3.22 16.66 8.28
N THR A 525 2.46 16.20 9.28
CA THR A 525 2.94 16.12 10.67
C THR A 525 3.31 14.70 11.08
N GLY A 526 2.69 13.71 10.45
CA GLY A 526 2.84 12.32 10.83
C GLY A 526 1.83 11.87 11.89
N CYS A 527 1.29 10.68 11.73
CA CYS A 527 0.45 9.99 12.69
C CYS A 527 0.58 8.48 12.50
N LEU A 528 -0.07 7.72 13.37
CA LEU A 528 -0.01 6.27 13.30
C LEU A 528 -0.65 5.69 12.02
N GLU A 529 -1.69 6.34 11.47
CA GLU A 529 -2.32 5.90 10.22
C GLU A 529 -1.36 5.95 9.03
N CYS A 530 -0.52 6.98 8.98
CA CYS A 530 0.47 7.14 7.92
C CYS A 530 1.88 6.66 8.33
N ARG A 531 2.03 5.93 9.43
CA ARG A 531 3.33 5.47 9.96
C ARG A 531 4.32 6.62 10.20
N ASN A 532 3.81 7.75 10.70
CA ASN A 532 4.52 9.01 10.92
C ASN A 532 5.20 9.60 9.67
N THR A 533 4.85 9.14 8.48
CA THR A 533 5.38 9.71 7.23
C THR A 533 4.70 11.02 6.85
N GLY A 534 3.51 11.27 7.36
CA GLY A 534 2.65 12.38 6.95
C GLY A 534 1.92 12.16 5.63
N TYR A 535 2.15 11.02 4.95
CA TYR A 535 1.56 10.69 3.65
C TYR A 535 0.84 9.34 3.70
N LEU A 536 -0.27 9.22 2.96
CA LEU A 536 -1.08 8.02 2.87
C LEU A 536 -1.65 7.86 1.46
N GLY A 537 -1.13 6.88 0.71
CA GLY A 537 -1.49 6.63 -0.67
C GLY A 537 -0.82 7.57 -1.67
N ARG A 538 -1.20 7.45 -2.94
CA ARG A 538 -0.63 8.22 -4.07
C ARG A 538 -1.73 8.65 -5.01
N THR A 539 -1.52 9.78 -5.71
CA THR A 539 -2.37 10.33 -6.77
C THR A 539 -1.56 10.62 -8.02
N GLY A 540 -2.22 10.63 -9.17
CA GLY A 540 -1.59 10.99 -10.44
C GLY A 540 -1.47 12.52 -10.59
N ILE A 541 -0.43 12.93 -11.29
CA ILE A 541 -0.28 14.24 -11.91
C ILE A 541 -0.03 14.01 -13.40
N TYR A 542 -0.61 14.89 -14.22
CA TYR A 542 -0.76 14.63 -15.66
C TYR A 542 -0.35 15.84 -16.50
N GLU A 543 0.31 15.55 -17.61
CA GLU A 543 0.52 16.49 -18.72
C GLU A 543 -0.17 15.91 -19.95
N MET A 544 -1.25 16.54 -20.38
CA MET A 544 -2.12 16.02 -21.44
C MET A 544 -1.98 16.85 -22.72
N MET A 545 -1.58 16.20 -23.78
CA MET A 545 -1.42 16.77 -25.10
C MET A 545 -2.35 16.09 -26.10
N ALA A 546 -3.49 16.69 -26.39
CA ALA A 546 -4.33 16.30 -27.51
C ALA A 546 -3.71 16.80 -28.83
N ILE A 547 -3.60 15.94 -29.84
CA ILE A 547 -2.98 16.31 -31.11
C ILE A 547 -3.97 17.10 -31.96
N SER A 548 -3.80 18.42 -31.96
CA SER A 548 -4.56 19.36 -32.78
C SER A 548 -4.11 19.34 -34.25
N ALA A 549 -4.81 20.06 -35.10
CA ALA A 549 -4.41 20.25 -36.50
C ALA A 549 -3.07 21.01 -36.59
N ALA A 550 -2.81 21.99 -35.73
CA ALA A 550 -1.57 22.73 -35.70
C ALA A 550 -0.38 21.86 -35.27
N LEU A 551 -0.50 21.14 -34.16
CA LEU A 551 0.52 20.20 -33.70
C LEU A 551 0.79 19.10 -34.74
N ARG A 552 -0.25 18.58 -35.37
CA ARG A 552 -0.14 17.56 -36.41
C ARG A 552 0.69 18.06 -37.59
N ALA A 553 0.48 19.29 -38.04
CA ALA A 553 1.23 19.89 -39.14
C ALA A 553 2.73 20.10 -38.85
N MET A 554 3.10 20.23 -37.56
CA MET A 554 4.49 20.40 -37.12
C MET A 554 5.27 19.09 -37.07
N ILE A 555 4.60 17.93 -36.98
CA ILE A 555 5.28 16.62 -36.89
C ILE A 555 6.01 16.36 -38.23
N SER A 556 7.31 16.40 -38.21
CA SER A 556 8.19 16.24 -39.39
C SER A 556 9.45 15.44 -39.01
N PRO A 557 10.23 14.94 -39.98
CA PRO A 557 11.48 14.25 -39.67
C PRO A 557 12.49 15.11 -38.89
N GLN A 558 12.36 16.43 -38.97
CA GLN A 558 13.20 17.41 -38.27
C GLN A 558 12.34 18.24 -37.32
N LEU A 559 11.57 17.56 -36.49
CA LEU A 559 10.67 18.21 -35.51
C LEU A 559 11.48 19.13 -34.57
N ASP A 560 11.16 20.42 -34.60
CA ASP A 560 11.61 21.36 -33.56
C ASP A 560 10.79 21.13 -32.29
N LEU A 561 11.35 20.40 -31.32
CA LEU A 561 10.69 20.06 -30.08
C LEU A 561 10.33 21.30 -29.26
N ALA A 562 11.16 22.36 -29.28
CA ALA A 562 10.89 23.57 -28.52
C ALA A 562 9.69 24.33 -29.10
N ALA A 563 9.63 24.50 -30.43
CA ALA A 563 8.47 25.10 -31.09
C ALA A 563 7.21 24.24 -30.93
N PHE A 564 7.33 22.92 -31.00
CA PHE A 564 6.21 21.98 -30.80
C PHE A 564 5.66 22.09 -29.39
N ASN A 565 6.52 22.09 -28.36
CA ASN A 565 6.13 22.28 -26.99
C ASN A 565 5.44 23.64 -26.75
N ALA A 566 6.02 24.74 -27.32
CA ALA A 566 5.42 26.06 -27.21
C ALA A 566 4.02 26.10 -27.83
N CYS A 567 3.80 25.45 -28.97
CA CYS A 567 2.49 25.30 -29.59
C CYS A 567 1.52 24.52 -28.67
N ALA A 568 1.93 23.37 -28.12
CA ALA A 568 1.11 22.58 -27.23
C ALA A 568 0.68 23.38 -25.97
N LEU A 569 1.60 24.15 -25.39
CA LEU A 569 1.33 25.02 -24.24
C LEU A 569 0.31 26.13 -24.61
N SER A 570 0.45 26.74 -25.80
CA SER A 570 -0.46 27.78 -26.28
C SER A 570 -1.88 27.24 -26.52
N GLU A 571 -2.03 25.96 -26.81
CA GLU A 571 -3.30 25.26 -26.99
C GLU A 571 -3.88 24.69 -25.67
N GLY A 572 -3.23 24.96 -24.54
CA GLY A 572 -3.76 24.65 -23.20
C GLY A 572 -3.15 23.41 -22.55
N MET A 573 -2.12 22.78 -23.13
CA MET A 573 -1.35 21.77 -22.43
C MET A 573 -0.74 22.40 -21.17
N ARG A 574 -0.86 21.71 -20.04
CA ARG A 574 -0.26 22.11 -18.76
C ARG A 574 0.88 21.15 -18.42
N PRO A 575 2.12 21.63 -18.21
CA PRO A 575 3.22 20.79 -17.77
C PRO A 575 2.91 20.05 -16.46
N LEU A 576 3.56 18.92 -16.23
CA LEU A 576 3.39 18.12 -15.01
C LEU A 576 3.48 18.95 -13.73
N ARG A 577 4.43 19.90 -13.65
CA ARG A 577 4.60 20.78 -12.48
C ARG A 577 3.41 21.69 -12.24
N ILE A 578 2.75 22.16 -13.31
CA ILE A 578 1.57 23.05 -13.21
C ILE A 578 0.33 22.24 -12.81
N SER A 579 0.14 21.05 -13.35
CA SER A 579 -0.86 20.10 -12.88
C SER A 579 -0.64 19.76 -11.40
N ALA A 580 0.60 19.49 -11.00
CA ALA A 580 0.97 19.22 -9.61
C ALA A 580 0.72 20.43 -8.68
N SER A 581 0.99 21.66 -9.13
CA SER A 581 0.74 22.87 -8.31
C SER A 581 -0.74 23.00 -7.93
N ALA A 582 -1.65 22.61 -8.82
CA ALA A 582 -3.08 22.56 -8.52
C ALA A 582 -3.39 21.53 -7.42
N GLN A 583 -2.69 20.39 -7.38
CA GLN A 583 -2.85 19.40 -6.31
C GLN A 583 -2.30 19.92 -4.96
N VAL A 584 -1.19 20.68 -4.98
CA VAL A 584 -0.66 21.37 -3.78
C VAL A 584 -1.66 22.39 -3.25
N ALA A 585 -2.20 23.25 -4.14
CA ALA A 585 -3.20 24.26 -3.75
C ALA A 585 -4.48 23.65 -3.15
N ARG A 586 -4.85 22.44 -3.58
CA ARG A 586 -5.99 21.67 -3.04
C ARG A 586 -5.65 20.92 -1.74
N GLY A 587 -4.41 21.01 -1.25
CA GLY A 587 -3.96 20.33 -0.03
C GLY A 587 -3.92 18.79 -0.16
N ILE A 588 -3.65 18.29 -1.36
CA ILE A 588 -3.56 16.86 -1.65
C ILE A 588 -2.11 16.35 -1.48
N THR A 589 -1.13 17.18 -1.85
CA THR A 589 0.31 16.87 -1.75
C THR A 589 1.09 18.11 -1.30
N THR A 590 2.42 18.03 -1.23
CA THR A 590 3.30 19.16 -0.87
C THR A 590 4.21 19.55 -2.02
N ILE A 591 4.78 20.77 -1.95
CA ILE A 591 5.76 21.26 -2.93
C ILE A 591 6.99 20.34 -2.94
N GLU A 592 7.49 19.97 -1.76
CA GLU A 592 8.68 19.12 -1.61
C GLU A 592 8.50 17.75 -2.26
N GLU A 593 7.32 17.15 -2.09
CA GLU A 593 7.01 15.87 -2.73
C GLU A 593 7.00 15.99 -4.25
N VAL A 594 6.38 17.04 -4.78
CA VAL A 594 6.32 17.30 -6.23
C VAL A 594 7.72 17.52 -6.79
N MET A 595 8.53 18.36 -6.15
CA MET A 595 9.90 18.65 -6.60
C MET A 595 10.81 17.42 -6.50
N GLY A 596 10.53 16.51 -5.56
CA GLY A 596 11.28 15.25 -5.45
C GLY A 596 10.94 14.20 -6.52
N VAL A 597 9.78 14.32 -7.18
CA VAL A 597 9.30 13.36 -8.20
C VAL A 597 9.52 13.86 -9.61
N LEU A 598 9.47 15.18 -9.83
CA LEU A 598 9.68 15.77 -11.14
C LEU A 598 11.19 15.87 -11.47
N PRO A 599 11.58 15.69 -12.74
CA PRO A 599 12.95 15.93 -13.15
C PRO A 599 13.33 17.40 -12.88
N ALA A 600 14.59 17.62 -12.51
CA ALA A 600 15.15 18.96 -12.51
C ALA A 600 15.18 19.48 -13.97
N GLU A 601 14.75 20.72 -14.16
CA GLU A 601 14.88 21.42 -15.44
C GLU A 601 16.29 21.95 -15.65
#